data_035207be8ebcd787dc8bc0c27113bfaf
#
_entry.id   035207be8ebcd787dc8bc0c27113bfaf
#
_cell.length_a   1.000
_cell.length_b   1.000
_cell.length_c   1.000
_cell.angle_alpha   90.00
_cell.angle_beta   90.00
_cell.angle_gamma   90.00
#
_symmetry.space_group_name_H-M   'P 1'
#
loop_
_entity.id
_entity.type
_entity.pdbx_description
1 polymer ?
#
loop_
_entity_poly.entity_id
_entity_poly.type
_entity_poly.pdbx_seq_one_letter_code
_entity_poly.pdbx_strand_id
1 'polypeptide(L)'
;YDLFNDKKIGIGYGLKLADFVSIGAQIDLLNNKVSGYESNTAVTFEIGTLFKINKKIQIGAHIYNPARVRYGKNTEERVPTVFRLGATYTTKEKLWVTAELEQDLDNNLAFRAGIDYKINSILTVRSGMLSYPLSGTLGVGINYKSMQFDIIGAYQKITGISPQLGISYEF
;
A
#
# COMPACT_ATOMS: atom_id res chain seq x y z
N TYR A 1 -9.78 -14.98 -19.52
CA TYR A 1 -8.72 -15.90 -19.09
C TYR A 1 -8.42 -15.62 -17.62
N ASP A 2 -9.13 -16.28 -16.69
CA ASP A 2 -8.87 -16.21 -15.24
C ASP A 2 -7.79 -17.23 -14.88
N LEU A 3 -6.53 -16.95 -15.26
CA LEU A 3 -5.40 -17.80 -14.93
C LEU A 3 -4.99 -17.69 -13.46
N PHE A 4 -5.21 -16.51 -12.87
CA PHE A 4 -4.81 -16.20 -11.51
C PHE A 4 -5.78 -15.19 -10.88
N ASN A 5 -6.24 -15.45 -9.66
CA ASN A 5 -7.15 -14.57 -8.94
C ASN A 5 -6.74 -14.49 -7.47
N ASP A 6 -6.34 -13.29 -7.04
CA ASP A 6 -6.02 -12.98 -5.66
C ASP A 6 -7.09 -12.09 -5.05
N LYS A 7 -7.53 -12.46 -3.84
CA LYS A 7 -8.46 -11.67 -3.03
C LYS A 7 -7.88 -11.43 -1.64
N LYS A 8 -7.95 -10.20 -1.19
CA LYS A 8 -7.60 -9.79 0.17
C LYS A 8 -8.78 -9.06 0.79
N ILE A 9 -9.19 -9.49 1.98
CA ILE A 9 -10.17 -8.80 2.82
C ILE A 9 -9.49 -8.53 4.15
N GLY A 10 -9.45 -7.26 4.59
CA GLY A 10 -8.79 -6.86 5.82
C GLY A 10 -9.70 -6.04 6.72
N ILE A 11 -9.54 -6.23 8.04
CA ILE A 11 -10.15 -5.39 9.07
C ILE A 11 -9.02 -4.82 9.92
N GLY A 12 -8.92 -3.50 9.98
CA GLY A 12 -7.88 -2.79 10.69
C GLY A 12 -8.41 -1.84 11.73
N TYR A 13 -7.57 -1.58 12.72
CA TYR A 13 -7.81 -0.59 13.75
C TYR A 13 -6.56 0.28 13.95
N GLY A 14 -6.78 1.59 14.02
CA GLY A 14 -5.73 2.58 14.27
C GLY A 14 -6.00 3.37 15.54
N LEU A 15 -4.96 3.61 16.31
CA LEU A 15 -5.01 4.36 17.56
C LEU A 15 -3.94 5.45 17.59
N LYS A 16 -4.37 6.68 17.85
CA LYS A 16 -3.48 7.79 18.16
C LYS A 16 -3.11 7.73 19.64
N LEU A 17 -1.87 7.32 19.92
CA LEU A 17 -1.34 7.21 21.29
C LEU A 17 -0.97 8.57 21.88
N ALA A 18 -0.42 9.46 21.04
CA ALA A 18 -0.09 10.83 21.37
C ALA A 18 -0.17 11.70 20.10
N ASP A 19 0.01 13.03 20.24
CA ASP A 19 -0.05 13.93 19.07
C ASP A 19 1.03 13.64 18.03
N PHE A 20 2.14 13.04 18.48
CA PHE A 20 3.28 12.73 17.62
C PHE A 20 3.39 11.25 17.24
N VAL A 21 2.55 10.33 17.80
CA VAL A 21 2.63 8.90 17.51
C VAL A 21 1.26 8.25 17.36
N SER A 22 1.10 7.47 16.30
CA SER A 22 -0.06 6.60 16.06
C SER A 22 0.42 5.19 15.75
N ILE A 23 -0.36 4.19 16.15
CA ILE A 23 -0.14 2.78 15.81
C ILE A 23 -1.39 2.23 15.13
N GLY A 24 -1.20 1.21 14.32
CA GLY A 24 -2.28 0.49 13.66
C GLY A 24 -1.95 -0.98 13.51
N ALA A 25 -2.99 -1.79 13.49
CA ALA A 25 -2.91 -3.21 13.18
C ALA A 25 -4.09 -3.62 12.31
N GLN A 26 -3.89 -4.59 11.44
CA GLN A 26 -4.92 -5.14 10.56
C GLN A 26 -4.77 -6.65 10.50
N ILE A 27 -5.89 -7.36 10.42
CA ILE A 27 -5.95 -8.80 10.14
C ILE A 27 -6.50 -8.96 8.74
N ASP A 28 -5.84 -9.80 7.94
CA ASP A 28 -6.15 -10.04 6.54
C ASP A 28 -6.53 -11.50 6.30
N LEU A 29 -7.61 -11.70 5.56
CA LEU A 29 -7.97 -12.97 4.94
C LEU A 29 -7.55 -12.92 3.48
N LEU A 30 -6.66 -13.81 3.09
CA LEU A 30 -6.14 -13.94 1.73
C LEU A 30 -6.73 -15.18 1.08
N ASN A 31 -7.10 -15.08 -0.18
CA ASN A 31 -7.50 -16.21 -1.00
C ASN A 31 -6.83 -16.12 -2.37
N ASN A 32 -6.00 -17.11 -2.67
CA ASN A 32 -5.29 -17.26 -3.93
C ASN A 32 -5.90 -18.43 -4.69
N LYS A 33 -6.26 -18.21 -5.95
CA LYS A 33 -6.80 -19.22 -6.84
C LYS A 33 -6.06 -19.20 -8.18
N VAL A 34 -5.45 -20.32 -8.53
CA VAL A 34 -4.87 -20.57 -9.85
C VAL A 34 -5.81 -21.47 -10.63
N SER A 35 -6.11 -21.13 -11.88
CA SER A 35 -7.00 -21.93 -12.72
C SER A 35 -6.43 -23.34 -12.91
N GLY A 36 -7.24 -24.38 -12.64
CA GLY A 36 -6.82 -25.79 -12.69
C GLY A 36 -6.19 -26.31 -11.39
N TYR A 37 -6.05 -25.50 -10.36
CA TYR A 37 -5.55 -25.87 -9.04
C TYR A 37 -6.55 -25.52 -7.93
N GLU A 38 -6.34 -26.10 -6.74
CA GLU A 38 -7.15 -25.78 -5.57
C GLU A 38 -6.93 -24.34 -5.10
N SER A 39 -7.97 -23.75 -4.53
CA SER A 39 -7.90 -22.42 -3.91
C SER A 39 -7.22 -22.52 -2.55
N ASN A 40 -6.21 -21.70 -2.32
CA ASN A 40 -5.49 -21.60 -1.07
C ASN A 40 -5.92 -20.37 -0.26
N THR A 41 -6.10 -20.56 1.03
CA THR A 41 -6.49 -19.46 1.94
C THR A 41 -5.45 -19.32 3.04
N ALA A 42 -5.14 -18.07 3.40
CA ALA A 42 -4.27 -17.73 4.51
C ALA A 42 -4.85 -16.60 5.33
N VAL A 43 -4.56 -16.60 6.63
CA VAL A 43 -4.86 -15.48 7.54
C VAL A 43 -3.53 -14.90 7.98
N THR A 44 -3.34 -13.61 7.77
CA THR A 44 -2.15 -12.88 8.22
C THR A 44 -2.53 -11.60 8.93
N PHE A 45 -1.54 -10.87 9.41
CA PHE A 45 -1.74 -9.56 10.01
C PHE A 45 -0.62 -8.60 9.62
N GLU A 46 -0.89 -7.32 9.79
CA GLU A 46 0.06 -6.26 9.56
C GLU A 46 0.02 -5.25 10.72
N ILE A 47 1.15 -4.64 11.00
CA ILE A 47 1.31 -3.65 12.05
C ILE A 47 2.05 -2.46 11.45
N GLY A 48 1.60 -1.26 11.81
CA GLY A 48 2.22 -0.02 11.39
C GLY A 48 2.32 0.98 12.53
N THR A 49 3.26 1.88 12.40
CA THR A 49 3.40 3.05 13.26
C THR A 49 3.69 4.29 12.44
N LEU A 50 3.20 5.42 12.90
CA LEU A 50 3.40 6.72 12.27
C LEU A 50 3.87 7.72 13.33
N PHE A 51 5.01 8.36 13.06
CA PHE A 51 5.59 9.43 13.88
C PHE A 51 5.49 10.76 13.17
N LYS A 52 4.87 11.75 13.80
CA LYS A 52 4.85 13.15 13.36
C LYS A 52 6.01 13.87 14.00
N ILE A 53 7.11 14.05 13.26
CA ILE A 53 8.29 14.78 13.75
C ILE A 53 7.97 16.26 13.93
N ASN A 54 7.22 16.83 12.99
CA ASN A 54 6.68 18.18 13.05
C ASN A 54 5.48 18.30 12.09
N LYS A 55 4.96 19.52 11.87
CA LYS A 55 3.83 19.77 10.97
C LYS A 55 4.09 19.42 9.49
N LYS A 56 5.36 19.24 9.11
CA LYS A 56 5.75 18.99 7.72
C LYS A 56 6.31 17.59 7.48
N ILE A 57 6.86 16.94 8.50
CA ILE A 57 7.58 15.67 8.36
C ILE A 57 6.89 14.60 9.19
N GLN A 58 6.57 13.49 8.51
CA GLN A 58 6.07 12.26 9.11
C GLN A 58 6.98 11.11 8.70
N ILE A 59 7.22 10.17 9.62
CA ILE A 59 7.97 8.94 9.38
C ILE A 59 7.04 7.79 9.71
N GLY A 60 6.96 6.79 8.83
CA GLY A 60 6.16 5.59 9.01
C GLY A 60 7.01 4.33 8.95
N ALA A 61 6.69 3.35 9.77
CA ALA A 61 7.21 2.00 9.67
C ALA A 61 6.04 1.01 9.64
N HIS A 62 6.18 -0.05 8.84
CA HIS A 62 5.15 -1.03 8.63
C HIS A 62 5.77 -2.41 8.42
N ILE A 63 5.11 -3.43 8.95
CA ILE A 63 5.44 -4.83 8.67
C ILE A 63 4.17 -5.58 8.29
N TYR A 64 4.22 -6.22 7.13
CA TYR A 64 3.21 -7.14 6.64
C TYR A 64 3.64 -8.57 6.87
N ASN A 65 2.72 -9.42 7.34
CA ASN A 65 2.94 -10.84 7.60
C ASN A 65 4.17 -11.16 8.48
N PRO A 66 4.33 -10.57 9.67
CA PRO A 66 5.46 -10.87 10.56
C PRO A 66 5.49 -12.34 11.03
N ALA A 67 4.34 -13.01 11.01
CA ALA A 67 4.22 -14.43 11.36
C ALA A 67 4.73 -15.39 10.27
N ARG A 68 5.07 -14.90 9.07
CA ARG A 68 5.54 -15.69 7.93
C ARG A 68 4.60 -16.84 7.56
N VAL A 69 3.31 -16.53 7.53
CA VAL A 69 2.23 -17.46 7.23
C VAL A 69 2.40 -18.08 5.83
N ARG A 70 1.96 -19.34 5.67
CA ARG A 70 1.92 -20.05 4.39
C ARG A 70 0.49 -20.14 3.88
N TYR A 71 0.34 -20.26 2.56
CA TYR A 71 -0.92 -20.60 1.94
C TYR A 71 -1.21 -22.09 2.13
N GLY A 72 -2.25 -22.41 2.96
CA GLY A 72 -2.64 -23.80 3.21
C GLY A 72 -1.63 -24.60 4.04
N LYS A 73 -2.00 -25.86 4.34
CA LYS A 73 -1.17 -26.76 5.18
C LYS A 73 -0.11 -27.53 4.39
N ASN A 74 -0.32 -27.72 3.11
CA ASN A 74 0.45 -28.64 2.25
C ASN A 74 1.25 -27.92 1.15
N THR A 75 1.34 -26.58 1.18
CA THR A 75 2.09 -25.80 0.20
C THR A 75 3.34 -25.21 0.82
N GLU A 76 4.41 -25.16 0.04
CA GLU A 76 5.61 -24.39 0.43
C GLU A 76 5.46 -22.88 0.14
N GLU A 77 4.40 -22.51 -0.56
CA GLU A 77 4.13 -21.13 -0.93
C GLU A 77 3.83 -20.29 0.32
N ARG A 78 4.63 -19.25 0.49
CA ARG A 78 4.53 -18.33 1.63
C ARG A 78 3.87 -17.03 1.21
N VAL A 79 3.08 -16.48 2.12
CA VAL A 79 2.68 -15.08 2.02
C VAL A 79 3.94 -14.22 2.20
N PRO A 80 4.24 -13.26 1.31
CA PRO A 80 5.40 -12.39 1.44
C PRO A 80 5.47 -11.73 2.82
N THR A 81 6.67 -11.58 3.36
CA THR A 81 6.89 -10.79 4.57
C THR A 81 7.62 -9.52 4.20
N VAL A 82 6.95 -8.39 4.35
CA VAL A 82 7.40 -7.11 3.82
C VAL A 82 7.58 -6.09 4.94
N PHE A 83 8.78 -5.52 5.04
CA PHE A 83 9.10 -4.38 5.89
C PHE A 83 9.10 -3.11 5.06
N ARG A 84 8.50 -2.04 5.58
CA ARG A 84 8.52 -0.72 4.96
C ARG A 84 8.93 0.32 5.96
N LEU A 85 9.80 1.23 5.52
CA LEU A 85 10.19 2.41 6.27
C LEU A 85 10.10 3.60 5.31
N GLY A 86 9.28 4.57 5.64
CA GLY A 86 9.04 5.71 4.77
C GLY A 86 9.00 7.04 5.51
N ALA A 87 9.19 8.11 4.75
CA ALA A 87 9.04 9.46 5.22
C ALA A 87 8.23 10.29 4.21
N THR A 88 7.36 11.15 4.73
CA THR A 88 6.58 12.08 3.93
C THR A 88 6.91 13.51 4.36
N TYR A 89 7.21 14.36 3.39
CA TYR A 89 7.33 15.80 3.56
C TYR A 89 6.13 16.51 2.95
N THR A 90 5.47 17.34 3.75
CA THR A 90 4.28 18.12 3.34
C THR A 90 4.63 19.60 3.29
N THR A 91 4.36 20.27 2.18
CA THR A 91 4.53 21.72 2.06
C THR A 91 3.22 22.42 1.70
N LYS A 92 2.90 23.49 2.43
CA LYS A 92 1.72 24.36 2.22
C LYS A 92 0.39 23.57 2.10
N GLU A 93 0.30 22.39 2.70
CA GLU A 93 -0.88 21.49 2.67
C GLU A 93 -1.36 21.14 1.24
N LYS A 94 -0.49 21.31 0.24
CA LYS A 94 -0.82 21.09 -1.17
C LYS A 94 0.10 20.08 -1.86
N LEU A 95 1.31 19.91 -1.36
CA LEU A 95 2.31 19.02 -1.93
C LEU A 95 2.80 18.05 -0.86
N TRP A 96 2.69 16.77 -1.15
CA TRP A 96 3.27 15.68 -0.38
C TRP A 96 4.34 15.01 -1.22
N VAL A 97 5.53 14.90 -0.67
CA VAL A 97 6.63 14.14 -1.27
C VAL A 97 6.94 13.00 -0.32
N THR A 98 6.87 11.77 -0.81
CA THR A 98 7.07 10.55 -0.03
C THR A 98 8.24 9.77 -0.59
N ALA A 99 9.07 9.24 0.29
CA ALA A 99 10.11 8.27 -0.03
C ALA A 99 9.99 7.08 0.92
N GLU A 100 10.15 5.87 0.41
CA GLU A 100 9.99 4.63 1.16
C GLU A 100 11.02 3.59 0.72
N LEU A 101 11.57 2.87 1.69
CA LEU A 101 12.31 1.64 1.51
C LEU A 101 11.39 0.46 1.81
N GLU A 102 11.35 -0.51 0.90
CA GLU A 102 10.60 -1.74 1.04
C GLU A 102 11.54 -2.94 0.95
N GLN A 103 11.53 -3.79 1.95
CA GLN A 103 12.26 -5.05 1.96
C GLN A 103 11.27 -6.20 2.11
N ASP A 104 11.05 -6.92 1.04
CA ASP A 104 10.50 -8.27 1.08
C ASP A 104 11.64 -9.24 1.44
N LEU A 105 11.40 -10.18 2.37
CA LEU A 105 12.45 -11.13 2.80
C LEU A 105 12.94 -12.06 1.68
N ASP A 106 12.11 -12.29 0.68
CA ASP A 106 12.39 -13.19 -0.43
C ASP A 106 12.81 -12.45 -1.71
N ASN A 107 12.85 -11.11 -1.68
CA ASN A 107 13.15 -10.26 -2.83
C ASN A 107 14.20 -9.18 -2.54
N ASN A 108 14.63 -8.49 -3.59
CA ASN A 108 15.56 -7.38 -3.48
C ASN A 108 14.93 -6.17 -2.79
N LEU A 109 15.77 -5.40 -2.11
CA LEU A 109 15.38 -4.10 -1.56
C LEU A 109 14.84 -3.20 -2.67
N ALA A 110 13.65 -2.67 -2.45
CA ALA A 110 13.01 -1.73 -3.36
C ALA A 110 12.95 -0.33 -2.73
N PHE A 111 13.12 0.67 -3.58
CA PHE A 111 12.90 2.07 -3.24
C PHE A 111 11.64 2.57 -3.94
N ARG A 112 10.79 3.25 -3.19
CA ARG A 112 9.60 3.92 -3.71
C ARG A 112 9.72 5.42 -3.49
N ALA A 113 9.27 6.20 -4.45
CA ALA A 113 9.10 7.63 -4.30
C ALA A 113 7.76 8.06 -4.89
N GLY A 114 7.13 9.05 -4.30
CA GLY A 114 5.85 9.56 -4.75
C GLY A 114 5.69 11.04 -4.50
N ILE A 115 4.90 11.66 -5.34
CA ILE A 115 4.51 13.06 -5.24
C ILE A 115 3.00 13.14 -5.43
N ASP A 116 2.32 13.75 -4.47
CA ASP A 116 0.90 14.11 -4.57
C ASP A 116 0.79 15.63 -4.55
N TYR A 117 0.09 16.19 -5.52
CA TYR A 117 -0.14 17.61 -5.62
C TYR A 117 -1.64 17.93 -5.69
N LYS A 118 -2.13 18.64 -4.68
CA LYS A 118 -3.50 19.12 -4.59
C LYS A 118 -3.65 20.40 -5.39
N ILE A 119 -4.22 20.29 -6.60
CA ILE A 119 -4.47 21.43 -7.50
C ILE A 119 -5.46 22.39 -6.84
N ASN A 120 -6.58 21.83 -6.34
CA ASN A 120 -7.61 22.57 -5.61
C ASN A 120 -8.29 21.64 -4.58
N SER A 121 -9.39 22.04 -3.95
CA SER A 121 -10.11 21.23 -2.97
C SER A 121 -10.71 19.94 -3.53
N ILE A 122 -10.89 19.86 -4.84
CA ILE A 122 -11.53 18.73 -5.52
C ILE A 122 -10.51 17.82 -6.19
N LEU A 123 -9.46 18.37 -6.80
CA LEU A 123 -8.57 17.65 -7.70
C LEU A 123 -7.17 17.50 -7.11
N THR A 124 -6.68 16.27 -7.08
CA THR A 124 -5.30 15.91 -6.72
C THR A 124 -4.67 15.12 -7.86
N VAL A 125 -3.46 15.42 -8.25
CA VAL A 125 -2.66 14.61 -9.17
C VAL A 125 -1.55 13.91 -8.41
N ARG A 126 -1.20 12.70 -8.87
CA ARG A 126 -0.23 11.82 -8.21
C ARG A 126 0.73 11.25 -9.23
N SER A 127 1.98 11.10 -8.81
CA SER A 127 2.98 10.37 -9.58
C SER A 127 3.86 9.59 -8.62
N GLY A 128 4.29 8.41 -9.04
CA GLY A 128 5.15 7.57 -8.22
C GLY A 128 6.06 6.69 -9.06
N MET A 129 7.09 6.20 -8.41
CA MET A 129 8.02 5.23 -8.98
C MET A 129 8.40 4.16 -7.97
N LEU A 130 8.70 2.96 -8.48
CA LEU A 130 9.24 1.83 -7.75
C LEU A 130 10.50 1.37 -8.47
N SER A 131 11.59 1.13 -7.72
CA SER A 131 12.88 0.73 -8.32
C SER A 131 12.94 -0.75 -8.68
N TYR A 132 12.23 -1.62 -7.93
CA TYR A 132 12.24 -3.06 -8.16
C TYR A 132 10.89 -3.71 -7.82
N PRO A 133 10.22 -4.35 -8.80
CA PRO A 133 10.47 -4.22 -10.25
C PRO A 133 10.23 -2.78 -10.71
N LEU A 134 11.04 -2.32 -11.67
CA LEU A 134 10.94 -0.92 -12.14
C LEU A 134 9.55 -0.64 -12.68
N SER A 135 8.85 0.28 -12.05
CA SER A 135 7.52 0.71 -12.44
C SER A 135 7.28 2.19 -12.14
N GLY A 136 6.39 2.80 -12.90
CA GLY A 136 5.94 4.17 -12.70
C GLY A 136 4.43 4.23 -12.58
N THR A 137 3.92 5.19 -11.84
CA THR A 137 2.48 5.40 -11.66
C THR A 137 2.11 6.84 -11.92
N LEU A 138 0.96 7.05 -12.53
CA LEU A 138 0.31 8.35 -12.67
C LEU A 138 -1.15 8.20 -12.25
N GLY A 139 -1.66 9.17 -11.51
CA GLY A 139 -3.02 9.10 -11.01
C GLY A 139 -3.67 10.45 -10.79
N VAL A 140 -4.99 10.40 -10.71
CA VAL A 140 -5.86 11.54 -10.42
C VAL A 140 -6.82 11.13 -9.32
N GLY A 141 -6.91 11.96 -8.28
CA GLY A 141 -7.88 11.83 -7.19
C GLY A 141 -8.91 12.95 -7.26
N ILE A 142 -10.17 12.60 -7.10
CA ILE A 142 -11.31 13.52 -7.05
C ILE A 142 -11.93 13.43 -5.66
N ASN A 143 -11.92 14.54 -4.93
CA ASN A 143 -12.52 14.66 -3.60
C ASN A 143 -13.89 15.32 -3.73
N TYR A 144 -14.94 14.63 -3.27
CA TYR A 144 -16.30 15.19 -3.25
C TYR A 144 -16.93 14.91 -1.88
N LYS A 145 -17.13 15.96 -1.10
CA LYS A 145 -17.60 15.86 0.30
C LYS A 145 -16.69 14.92 1.11
N SER A 146 -17.28 13.87 1.69
CA SER A 146 -16.58 12.81 2.45
C SER A 146 -16.07 11.66 1.57
N MET A 147 -16.17 11.76 0.23
CA MET A 147 -15.76 10.69 -0.68
C MET A 147 -14.52 11.11 -1.47
N GLN A 148 -13.63 10.17 -1.69
CA GLN A 148 -12.49 10.31 -2.58
C GLN A 148 -12.51 9.18 -3.62
N PHE A 149 -12.36 9.55 -4.87
CA PHE A 149 -12.26 8.65 -6.01
C PHE A 149 -10.88 8.78 -6.62
N ASP A 150 -10.18 7.67 -6.79
CA ASP A 150 -8.85 7.63 -7.35
C ASP A 150 -8.82 6.78 -8.62
N ILE A 151 -8.20 7.30 -9.66
CA ILE A 151 -7.91 6.58 -10.91
C ILE A 151 -6.40 6.64 -11.10
N ILE A 152 -5.76 5.46 -11.16
CA ILE A 152 -4.31 5.35 -11.27
C ILE A 152 -3.96 4.42 -12.41
N GLY A 153 -3.02 4.79 -13.25
CA GLY A 153 -2.36 3.93 -14.23
C GLY A 153 -0.96 3.59 -13.74
N ALA A 154 -0.69 2.30 -13.55
CA ALA A 154 0.65 1.80 -13.25
C ALA A 154 1.25 1.19 -14.52
N TYR A 155 2.48 1.57 -14.86
CA TYR A 155 3.24 0.99 -15.97
C TYR A 155 4.43 0.20 -15.44
N GLN A 156 4.56 -1.03 -15.90
CA GLN A 156 5.67 -1.92 -15.63
C GLN A 156 6.13 -2.57 -16.94
N LYS A 157 7.44 -2.64 -17.17
CA LYS A 157 8.01 -3.12 -18.44
C LYS A 157 7.53 -4.52 -18.83
N ILE A 158 7.28 -5.41 -17.86
CA ILE A 158 6.92 -6.82 -18.10
C ILE A 158 5.41 -6.97 -18.28
N THR A 159 4.61 -6.32 -17.46
CA THR A 159 3.15 -6.50 -17.42
C THR A 159 2.37 -5.43 -18.19
N GLY A 160 3.05 -4.37 -18.66
CA GLY A 160 2.41 -3.25 -19.37
C GLY A 160 1.67 -2.30 -18.42
N ILE A 161 0.53 -1.79 -18.85
CA ILE A 161 -0.29 -0.84 -18.10
C ILE A 161 -1.35 -1.59 -17.29
N SER A 162 -1.41 -1.31 -15.99
CA SER A 162 -2.40 -1.85 -15.05
C SER A 162 -3.25 -0.70 -14.49
N PRO A 163 -4.53 -0.59 -14.86
CA PRO A 163 -5.43 0.40 -14.27
C PRO A 163 -5.83 0.00 -12.86
N GLN A 164 -5.97 0.98 -11.97
CA GLN A 164 -6.42 0.83 -10.60
C GLN A 164 -7.50 1.86 -10.28
N LEU A 165 -8.52 1.45 -9.57
CA LEU A 165 -9.60 2.31 -9.10
C LEU A 165 -9.69 2.22 -7.58
N GLY A 166 -9.83 3.35 -6.93
CA GLY A 166 -10.00 3.44 -5.47
C GLY A 166 -11.20 4.30 -5.10
N ILE A 167 -11.90 3.90 -4.06
CA ILE A 167 -12.97 4.69 -3.45
C ILE A 167 -12.72 4.69 -1.95
N SER A 168 -12.68 5.88 -1.34
CA SER A 168 -12.58 6.04 0.12
C SER A 168 -13.73 6.90 0.61
N TYR A 169 -14.21 6.60 1.81
CA TYR A 169 -15.23 7.39 2.50
C TYR A 169 -14.75 7.70 3.92
N GLU A 170 -14.80 8.96 4.32
CA GLU A 170 -14.43 9.44 5.65
C GLU A 170 -15.69 9.91 6.38
N PHE A 171 -15.89 9.42 7.62
CA PHE A 171 -17.09 9.71 8.46
C PHE A 171 -16.88 10.97 9.30
#